data_4ccba0a948c08e24d684f43ac6e555d6
#
_entry.id   4ccba0a948c08e24d684f43ac6e555d6
#
_cell.length_a   1.000
_cell.length_b   1.000
_cell.length_c   1.000
_cell.angle_alpha   90.00
_cell.angle_beta   90.00
_cell.angle_gamma   90.00
#
_symmetry.space_group_name_H-M   'P 1'
#
loop_
_entity.id
_entity.type
_entity.pdbx_description
1 polymer ?
#
loop_
_entity_poly.entity_id
_entity_poly.type
_entity_poly.pdbx_seq_one_letter_code
_entity_poly.pdbx_strand_id
1 'polypeptide(L)'
;MAKEKEKEITLIDAFKDFKEEKSIDRPVMLGVLKDVFLTQLAKTYGSADNFDVIINVDKGDCEIYQNFEVVEKVEDPVTQITVEEIAAETGDDDYEIGDTFARKLSLSSFGRRGILNIRQNLQGRIMDIEKANVYKKYSERVGEIFTGEVYQTWKNEVLILDEDGNELRMPRSEQIPGEHFKKSDSVRAIIKSVEMKNNTTPYIVLSRTTDSFLEKLFEMEVPEIYDGLITVKKVVRIPGERAK
;
A
#
# COMPACT_ATOMS: atom_id res chain seq x y z
N MET A 1 -23.15 26.36 6.78
CA MET A 1 -23.74 25.03 6.52
C MET A 1 -23.34 24.42 5.15
N ALA A 2 -23.47 25.12 4.01
CA ALA A 2 -23.06 24.53 2.71
C ALA A 2 -21.54 24.28 2.54
N LYS A 3 -20.68 25.16 3.10
CA LYS A 3 -19.20 25.01 3.04
C LYS A 3 -18.64 23.89 3.95
N GLU A 4 -19.34 23.51 5.01
CA GLU A 4 -18.96 22.39 5.88
C GLU A 4 -19.30 21.05 5.24
N LYS A 5 -20.45 20.95 4.57
CA LYS A 5 -20.81 19.74 3.79
C LYS A 5 -19.86 19.46 2.62
N GLU A 6 -19.36 20.51 1.94
CA GLU A 6 -18.36 20.33 0.87
C GLU A 6 -17.01 19.77 1.38
N LYS A 7 -16.64 20.07 2.65
CA LYS A 7 -15.40 19.56 3.24
C LYS A 7 -15.50 18.13 3.74
N GLU A 8 -16.68 17.74 4.25
CA GLU A 8 -16.96 16.34 4.64
C GLU A 8 -17.03 15.43 3.41
N ILE A 9 -17.64 15.88 2.33
CA ILE A 9 -17.76 15.14 1.07
C ILE A 9 -16.38 14.76 0.51
N THR A 10 -15.39 15.64 0.59
CA THR A 10 -14.06 15.40 0.02
C THR A 10 -13.26 14.29 0.73
N LEU A 11 -13.49 14.04 2.01
CA LEU A 11 -12.89 12.94 2.76
C LEU A 11 -13.64 11.63 2.53
N ILE A 12 -14.96 11.68 2.54
CA ILE A 12 -15.83 10.53 2.25
C ILE A 12 -15.61 10.03 0.81
N ASP A 13 -15.46 10.95 -0.16
CA ASP A 13 -15.16 10.59 -1.54
C ASP A 13 -13.78 9.94 -1.67
N ALA A 14 -12.77 10.46 -0.97
CA ALA A 14 -11.46 9.81 -0.91
C ALA A 14 -11.54 8.40 -0.30
N PHE A 15 -12.37 8.18 0.72
CA PHE A 15 -12.61 6.84 1.30
C PHE A 15 -13.33 5.89 0.34
N LYS A 16 -14.26 6.38 -0.47
CA LYS A 16 -14.97 5.58 -1.48
C LYS A 16 -14.05 5.17 -2.62
N ASP A 17 -13.26 6.11 -3.13
CA ASP A 17 -12.27 5.86 -4.19
C ASP A 17 -11.27 4.78 -3.75
N PHE A 18 -10.83 4.82 -2.48
CA PHE A 18 -9.93 3.80 -1.93
C PHE A 18 -10.58 2.42 -1.70
N LYS A 19 -11.90 2.37 -1.50
CA LYS A 19 -12.62 1.11 -1.31
C LYS A 19 -12.83 0.36 -2.63
N GLU A 20 -13.02 1.08 -3.73
CA GLU A 20 -13.37 0.51 -5.03
C GLU A 20 -12.14 0.13 -5.87
N GLU A 21 -11.02 0.84 -5.72
CA GLU A 21 -9.85 0.66 -6.60
C GLU A 21 -8.85 -0.43 -6.15
N LYS A 22 -8.89 -0.91 -4.88
CA LYS A 22 -7.73 -1.66 -4.36
C LYS A 22 -8.08 -2.84 -3.47
N SER A 23 -7.47 -3.99 -3.78
CA SER A 23 -7.53 -5.27 -3.04
C SER A 23 -6.81 -5.21 -1.69
N ILE A 24 -7.06 -4.18 -0.86
CA ILE A 24 -6.47 -4.07 0.47
C ILE A 24 -7.45 -4.65 1.49
N ASP A 25 -6.95 -5.55 2.34
CA ASP A 25 -7.73 -6.13 3.41
C ASP A 25 -8.29 -5.05 4.35
N ARG A 26 -9.57 -5.18 4.66
CA ARG A 26 -10.33 -4.23 5.49
C ARG A 26 -9.67 -3.88 6.83
N PRO A 27 -9.15 -4.87 7.61
CA PRO A 27 -8.43 -4.60 8.86
C PRO A 27 -7.18 -3.77 8.67
N VAL A 28 -6.42 -4.02 7.58
CA VAL A 28 -5.20 -3.29 7.26
C VAL A 28 -5.53 -1.83 6.93
N MET A 29 -6.58 -1.60 6.13
CA MET A 29 -7.05 -0.26 5.79
C MET A 29 -7.47 0.53 7.03
N LEU A 30 -8.22 -0.10 7.96
CA LEU A 30 -8.61 0.53 9.23
C LEU A 30 -7.39 0.93 10.08
N GLY A 31 -6.39 0.06 10.17
CA GLY A 31 -5.14 0.35 10.88
C GLY A 31 -4.43 1.57 10.30
N VAL A 32 -4.27 1.61 8.97
CA VAL A 32 -3.62 2.74 8.28
C VAL A 32 -4.36 4.05 8.48
N LEU A 33 -5.69 4.02 8.37
CA LEU A 33 -6.51 5.20 8.60
C LEU A 33 -6.35 5.72 10.02
N LYS A 34 -6.43 4.85 11.03
CA LYS A 34 -6.23 5.19 12.43
C LYS A 34 -4.86 5.82 12.65
N ASP A 35 -3.80 5.21 12.13
CA ASP A 35 -2.42 5.70 12.26
C ASP A 35 -2.23 7.09 11.62
N VAL A 36 -2.84 7.33 10.46
CA VAL A 36 -2.74 8.63 9.78
C VAL A 36 -3.43 9.72 10.59
N PHE A 37 -4.63 9.44 11.15
CA PHE A 37 -5.32 10.39 12.01
C PHE A 37 -4.56 10.67 13.30
N LEU A 38 -4.07 9.63 14.00
CA LEU A 38 -3.27 9.77 15.20
C LEU A 38 -1.97 10.57 14.93
N THR A 39 -1.31 10.31 13.81
CA THR A 39 -0.12 11.09 13.38
C THR A 39 -0.45 12.58 13.18
N GLN A 40 -1.60 12.89 12.60
CA GLN A 40 -2.01 14.27 12.41
C GLN A 40 -2.42 14.94 13.74
N LEU A 41 -3.08 14.20 14.64
CA LEU A 41 -3.43 14.68 15.99
C LEU A 41 -2.16 14.99 16.80
N ALA A 42 -1.18 14.08 16.80
CA ALA A 42 0.11 14.31 17.44
C ALA A 42 0.83 15.55 16.92
N LYS A 43 0.76 15.83 15.62
CA LYS A 43 1.32 17.07 15.04
C LYS A 43 0.59 18.34 15.46
N THR A 44 -0.72 18.24 15.72
CA THR A 44 -1.56 19.41 16.04
C THR A 44 -1.56 19.69 17.54
N TYR A 45 -1.60 18.65 18.37
CA TYR A 45 -1.79 18.77 19.83
C TYR A 45 -0.54 18.37 20.64
N GLY A 46 0.52 17.88 20.00
CA GLY A 46 1.77 17.48 20.65
C GLY A 46 1.83 16.02 21.07
N SER A 47 0.70 15.38 21.40
CA SER A 47 0.53 13.94 21.65
C SER A 47 -0.77 13.44 21.02
N ALA A 48 -0.86 12.12 20.85
CA ALA A 48 -2.08 11.45 20.41
C ALA A 48 -2.63 10.47 21.44
N ASP A 49 -2.04 10.39 22.63
CA ASP A 49 -2.33 9.34 23.63
C ASP A 49 -3.74 9.49 24.23
N ASN A 50 -4.25 10.72 24.27
CA ASN A 50 -5.57 11.03 24.79
C ASN A 50 -6.66 11.15 23.70
N PHE A 51 -6.41 10.58 22.51
CA PHE A 51 -7.36 10.61 21.40
C PHE A 51 -7.81 9.23 21.00
N ASP A 52 -9.13 9.08 20.82
CA ASP A 52 -9.74 7.89 20.23
C ASP A 52 -10.29 8.20 18.84
N VAL A 53 -9.88 7.36 17.86
CA VAL A 53 -10.33 7.46 16.47
C VAL A 53 -11.18 6.24 16.15
N ILE A 54 -12.47 6.47 15.93
CA ILE A 54 -13.45 5.46 15.55
C ILE A 54 -13.80 5.64 14.08
N ILE A 55 -13.48 4.62 13.27
CA ILE A 55 -13.68 4.65 11.83
C ILE A 55 -14.73 3.63 11.43
N ASN A 56 -15.78 4.10 10.78
CA ASN A 56 -16.81 3.25 10.20
C ASN A 56 -16.65 3.23 8.68
N VAL A 57 -15.95 2.21 8.16
CA VAL A 57 -15.67 2.08 6.72
C VAL A 57 -16.94 1.88 5.89
N ASP A 58 -18.00 1.27 6.47
CA ASP A 58 -19.24 1.00 5.74
C ASP A 58 -20.02 2.28 5.44
N LYS A 59 -20.01 3.21 6.39
CA LYS A 59 -20.66 4.52 6.26
C LYS A 59 -19.72 5.57 5.69
N GLY A 60 -18.40 5.31 5.67
CA GLY A 60 -17.38 6.30 5.32
C GLY A 60 -17.24 7.40 6.38
N ASP A 61 -17.60 7.11 7.63
CA ASP A 61 -17.63 8.06 8.74
C ASP A 61 -16.42 7.88 9.64
N CYS A 62 -15.89 8.99 10.15
CA CYS A 62 -14.78 8.99 11.09
C CYS A 62 -15.15 9.90 12.26
N GLU A 63 -15.18 9.33 13.46
CA GLU A 63 -15.41 10.05 14.70
C GLU A 63 -14.11 10.08 15.49
N ILE A 64 -13.75 11.27 15.96
CA ILE A 64 -12.56 11.51 16.76
C ILE A 64 -13.00 12.03 18.10
N TYR A 65 -12.55 11.41 19.17
CA TYR A 65 -12.81 11.82 20.53
C TYR A 65 -11.50 12.20 21.19
N GLN A 66 -11.50 13.31 21.89
CA GLN A 66 -10.42 13.74 22.77
C GLN A 66 -10.85 13.47 24.20
N ASN A 67 -10.10 12.64 24.89
CA ASN A 67 -10.36 12.24 26.27
C ASN A 67 -9.62 13.20 27.20
N PHE A 68 -10.36 13.79 28.15
CA PHE A 68 -9.86 14.68 29.17
C PHE A 68 -10.08 14.05 30.53
N GLU A 69 -9.12 14.23 31.42
CA GLU A 69 -9.28 13.96 32.84
C GLU A 69 -9.93 15.16 33.53
N VAL A 70 -10.97 14.94 34.29
CA VAL A 70 -11.67 16.01 35.02
C VAL A 70 -10.87 16.37 36.27
N VAL A 71 -10.43 17.61 36.38
CA VAL A 71 -9.59 18.09 37.48
C VAL A 71 -10.15 19.39 38.07
N GLU A 72 -9.75 19.68 39.31
CA GLU A 72 -10.13 20.97 39.96
C GLU A 72 -9.37 22.14 39.34
N LYS A 73 -8.11 21.90 38.92
CA LYS A 73 -7.29 22.95 38.31
C LYS A 73 -6.51 22.35 37.11
N VAL A 74 -6.67 22.96 35.94
CA VAL A 74 -5.99 22.54 34.71
C VAL A 74 -4.51 22.90 34.75
N GLU A 75 -3.64 21.92 34.64
CA GLU A 75 -2.19 22.07 34.44
C GLU A 75 -1.83 21.93 32.95
N ASP A 76 -2.45 20.97 32.25
CA ASP A 76 -2.30 20.74 30.82
C ASP A 76 -3.66 20.83 30.10
N PRO A 77 -3.87 21.90 29.30
CA PRO A 77 -5.16 22.11 28.60
C PRO A 77 -5.43 21.08 27.47
N VAL A 78 -4.47 20.21 27.14
CA VAL A 78 -4.64 19.15 26.13
C VAL A 78 -5.23 17.89 26.72
N THR A 79 -4.93 17.59 27.99
CA THR A 79 -5.32 16.34 28.67
C THR A 79 -6.30 16.53 29.81
N GLN A 80 -6.48 17.77 30.31
CA GLN A 80 -7.26 18.08 31.50
C GLN A 80 -8.34 19.10 31.20
N ILE A 81 -9.46 19.01 31.94
CA ILE A 81 -10.60 19.93 31.85
C ILE A 81 -11.25 20.10 33.23
N THR A 82 -11.90 21.27 33.47
CA THR A 82 -12.66 21.48 34.70
C THR A 82 -14.14 21.17 34.52
N VAL A 83 -14.83 20.83 35.63
CA VAL A 83 -16.29 20.62 35.63
C VAL A 83 -17.04 21.86 35.11
N GLU A 84 -16.57 23.07 35.43
CA GLU A 84 -17.17 24.32 34.97
C GLU A 84 -17.11 24.46 33.42
N GLU A 85 -16.00 24.05 32.81
CA GLU A 85 -15.83 24.06 31.34
C GLU A 85 -16.73 23.02 30.68
N ILE A 86 -16.90 21.82 31.26
CA ILE A 86 -17.81 20.79 30.76
C ILE A 86 -19.25 21.27 30.83
N ALA A 87 -19.67 21.83 32.00
CA ALA A 87 -21.02 22.38 32.18
C ALA A 87 -21.33 23.52 31.19
N ALA A 88 -20.35 24.37 30.91
CA ALA A 88 -20.50 25.44 29.93
C ALA A 88 -20.65 24.94 28.48
N GLU A 89 -20.04 23.78 28.15
CA GLU A 89 -20.02 23.22 26.80
C GLU A 89 -21.20 22.28 26.51
N THR A 90 -21.56 21.43 27.48
CA THR A 90 -22.59 20.38 27.32
C THR A 90 -23.90 20.70 28.05
N GLY A 91 -23.84 21.59 29.06
CA GLY A 91 -24.96 21.85 29.99
C GLY A 91 -25.14 20.72 31.04
N ASP A 92 -24.17 19.83 31.15
CA ASP A 92 -24.17 18.69 32.07
C ASP A 92 -23.11 18.92 33.16
N ASP A 93 -23.53 18.92 34.42
CA ASP A 93 -22.69 19.14 35.60
C ASP A 93 -22.55 17.91 36.51
N ASP A 94 -22.98 16.74 36.03
CA ASP A 94 -22.92 15.44 36.75
C ASP A 94 -21.51 14.80 36.78
N TYR A 95 -20.44 15.49 36.36
CA TYR A 95 -19.07 14.98 36.36
C TYR A 95 -18.35 15.23 37.68
N GLU A 96 -17.63 14.21 38.18
CA GLU A 96 -16.81 14.31 39.37
C GLU A 96 -15.30 14.41 39.02
N ILE A 97 -14.49 14.92 39.95
CA ILE A 97 -13.04 15.00 39.78
C ILE A 97 -12.45 13.57 39.68
N GLY A 98 -11.72 13.30 38.64
CA GLY A 98 -11.16 11.99 38.30
C GLY A 98 -11.94 11.24 37.22
N ASP A 99 -13.08 11.74 36.79
CA ASP A 99 -13.81 11.19 35.65
C ASP A 99 -13.12 11.48 34.33
N THR A 100 -13.50 10.74 33.29
CA THR A 100 -13.03 10.97 31.93
C THR A 100 -14.15 11.58 31.07
N PHE A 101 -13.88 12.78 30.52
CA PHE A 101 -14.79 13.43 29.59
C PHE A 101 -14.28 13.28 28.14
N ALA A 102 -15.14 12.73 27.27
CA ALA A 102 -14.82 12.53 25.86
C ALA A 102 -15.46 13.62 24.99
N ARG A 103 -14.65 14.55 24.49
CA ARG A 103 -15.10 15.61 23.58
C ARG A 103 -15.02 15.15 22.14
N LYS A 104 -16.13 15.17 21.42
CA LYS A 104 -16.16 14.88 19.98
C LYS A 104 -15.53 16.02 19.18
N LEU A 105 -14.47 15.72 18.42
CA LEU A 105 -13.83 16.67 17.54
C LEU A 105 -14.43 16.61 16.13
N SER A 106 -14.68 17.78 15.56
CA SER A 106 -15.08 17.90 14.16
C SER A 106 -13.86 17.81 13.24
N LEU A 107 -13.95 17.12 12.11
CA LEU A 107 -12.90 17.10 11.10
C LEU A 107 -12.52 18.48 10.57
N SER A 108 -13.45 19.45 10.69
CA SER A 108 -13.19 20.84 10.34
C SER A 108 -12.14 21.51 11.24
N SER A 109 -11.93 21.01 12.47
CA SER A 109 -10.92 21.52 13.41
C SER A 109 -9.49 21.41 12.89
N PHE A 110 -9.19 20.42 12.02
CA PHE A 110 -7.87 20.28 11.38
C PHE A 110 -7.55 21.37 10.36
N GLY A 111 -8.54 22.16 9.93
CA GLY A 111 -8.36 23.15 8.88
C GLY A 111 -7.96 22.54 7.53
N ARG A 112 -7.83 23.38 6.50
CA ARG A 112 -7.51 22.93 5.14
C ARG A 112 -6.16 22.23 5.02
N ARG A 113 -5.13 22.72 5.72
CA ARG A 113 -3.78 22.14 5.67
C ARG A 113 -3.75 20.78 6.34
N GLY A 114 -4.41 20.61 7.47
CA GLY A 114 -4.50 19.32 8.17
C GLY A 114 -5.20 18.27 7.32
N ILE A 115 -6.30 18.61 6.67
CA ILE A 115 -7.03 17.70 5.77
C ILE A 115 -6.18 17.29 4.56
N LEU A 116 -5.44 18.23 3.95
CA LEU A 116 -4.51 17.92 2.86
C LEU A 116 -3.37 17.00 3.31
N ASN A 117 -2.81 17.22 4.49
CA ASN A 117 -1.77 16.37 5.06
C ASN A 117 -2.28 14.95 5.33
N ILE A 118 -3.49 14.81 5.89
CA ILE A 118 -4.14 13.50 6.10
C ILE A 118 -4.26 12.78 4.75
N ARG A 119 -4.78 13.44 3.72
CA ARG A 119 -4.94 12.86 2.39
C ARG A 119 -3.60 12.41 1.79
N GLN A 120 -2.57 13.25 1.84
CA GLN A 120 -1.24 12.92 1.31
C GLN A 120 -0.57 11.77 2.06
N ASN A 121 -0.65 11.77 3.40
CA ASN A 121 -0.12 10.69 4.22
C ASN A 121 -0.85 9.37 3.94
N LEU A 122 -2.18 9.42 3.79
CA LEU A 122 -2.98 8.26 3.46
C LEU A 122 -2.57 7.66 2.11
N GLN A 123 -2.47 8.50 1.07
CA GLN A 123 -2.01 8.06 -0.25
C GLN A 123 -0.62 7.43 -0.19
N GLY A 124 0.31 8.05 0.54
CA GLY A 124 1.66 7.51 0.73
C GLY A 124 1.65 6.12 1.38
N ARG A 125 0.90 5.95 2.48
CA ARG A 125 0.79 4.68 3.20
C ARG A 125 0.16 3.57 2.37
N ILE A 126 -0.87 3.89 1.59
CA ILE A 126 -1.52 2.93 0.68
C ILE A 126 -0.53 2.49 -0.40
N MET A 127 0.19 3.42 -1.02
CA MET A 127 1.23 3.09 -2.00
C MET A 127 2.34 2.21 -1.42
N ASP A 128 2.73 2.42 -0.16
CA ASP A 128 3.74 1.59 0.50
C ASP A 128 3.23 0.15 0.73
N ILE A 129 1.96 0.00 1.11
CA ILE A 129 1.33 -1.33 1.28
C ILE A 129 1.23 -2.06 -0.07
N GLU A 130 0.81 -1.38 -1.12
CA GLU A 130 0.75 -1.95 -2.47
C GLU A 130 2.11 -2.44 -2.94
N LYS A 131 3.15 -1.62 -2.77
CA LYS A 131 4.52 -2.02 -3.09
C LYS A 131 4.98 -3.23 -2.28
N ALA A 132 4.64 -3.28 -1.00
CA ALA A 132 4.95 -4.42 -0.15
C ALA A 132 4.22 -5.71 -0.60
N ASN A 133 2.95 -5.58 -1.00
CA ASN A 133 2.16 -6.70 -1.53
C ASN A 133 2.73 -7.19 -2.87
N VAL A 134 3.09 -6.28 -3.78
CA VAL A 134 3.75 -6.62 -5.04
C VAL A 134 5.09 -7.32 -4.79
N TYR A 135 5.91 -6.79 -3.89
CA TYR A 135 7.17 -7.41 -3.51
C TYR A 135 6.97 -8.84 -3.00
N LYS A 136 6.03 -9.05 -2.09
CA LYS A 136 5.71 -10.38 -1.54
C LYS A 136 5.22 -11.32 -2.63
N LYS A 137 4.24 -10.90 -3.44
CA LYS A 137 3.68 -11.68 -4.55
C LYS A 137 4.77 -12.22 -5.49
N TYR A 138 5.71 -11.37 -5.87
CA TYR A 138 6.76 -11.78 -6.81
C TYR A 138 7.96 -12.45 -6.16
N SER A 139 8.24 -12.18 -4.88
CA SER A 139 9.30 -12.89 -4.14
C SER A 139 9.01 -14.38 -3.98
N GLU A 140 7.75 -14.73 -3.77
CA GLU A 140 7.29 -16.12 -3.69
C GLU A 140 7.34 -16.85 -5.04
N ARG A 141 7.34 -16.10 -6.14
CA ARG A 141 7.32 -16.62 -7.51
C ARG A 141 8.68 -16.57 -8.23
N VAL A 142 9.76 -16.27 -7.50
CA VAL A 142 11.11 -16.31 -8.08
C VAL A 142 11.42 -17.72 -8.59
N GLY A 143 11.88 -17.82 -9.84
CA GLY A 143 12.10 -19.10 -10.53
C GLY A 143 10.89 -19.64 -11.29
N GLU A 144 9.75 -18.96 -11.29
CA GLU A 144 8.60 -19.32 -12.11
C GLU A 144 8.61 -18.60 -13.46
N ILE A 145 7.97 -19.22 -14.45
CA ILE A 145 7.71 -18.58 -15.73
C ILE A 145 6.62 -17.55 -15.57
N PHE A 146 6.92 -16.38 -16.07
CA PHE A 146 6.00 -15.25 -16.20
C PHE A 146 5.70 -14.99 -17.67
N THR A 147 4.45 -14.72 -17.98
CA THR A 147 4.01 -14.26 -19.31
C THR A 147 3.37 -12.90 -19.14
N GLY A 148 3.79 -11.94 -19.93
CA GLY A 148 3.25 -10.60 -19.90
C GLY A 148 3.37 -9.89 -21.25
N GLU A 149 2.83 -8.68 -21.31
CA GLU A 149 2.82 -7.85 -22.52
C GLU A 149 3.89 -6.77 -22.45
N VAL A 150 4.63 -6.58 -23.53
CA VAL A 150 5.60 -5.51 -23.65
C VAL A 150 4.89 -4.16 -23.70
N TYR A 151 5.10 -3.36 -22.67
CA TYR A 151 4.58 -2.00 -22.59
C TYR A 151 5.46 -0.99 -23.32
N GLN A 152 6.77 -1.08 -23.05
CA GLN A 152 7.75 -0.16 -23.64
C GLN A 152 9.13 -0.81 -23.77
N THR A 153 9.81 -0.47 -24.86
CA THR A 153 11.19 -0.90 -25.09
C THR A 153 12.12 0.32 -25.00
N TRP A 154 13.12 0.23 -24.13
CA TRP A 154 14.20 1.21 -24.03
C TRP A 154 15.50 0.62 -24.53
N LYS A 155 16.52 1.48 -24.70
CA LYS A 155 17.83 1.04 -25.20
C LYS A 155 18.48 -0.06 -24.34
N ASN A 156 18.28 -0.02 -23.04
CA ASN A 156 18.94 -0.88 -22.08
C ASN A 156 18.02 -1.90 -21.39
N GLU A 157 16.71 -1.76 -21.52
CA GLU A 157 15.73 -2.64 -20.87
C GLU A 157 14.40 -2.65 -21.62
N VAL A 158 13.66 -3.73 -21.42
CA VAL A 158 12.26 -3.88 -21.85
C VAL A 158 11.37 -3.87 -20.62
N LEU A 159 10.31 -3.06 -20.67
CA LEU A 159 9.30 -2.97 -19.65
C LEU A 159 8.12 -3.84 -20.03
N ILE A 160 7.72 -4.72 -19.13
CA ILE A 160 6.65 -5.69 -19.35
C ILE A 160 5.62 -5.47 -18.24
N LEU A 161 4.34 -5.48 -18.59
CA LEU A 161 3.25 -5.38 -17.63
C LEU A 161 2.63 -6.74 -17.37
N ASP A 162 2.21 -6.96 -16.12
CA ASP A 162 1.32 -8.06 -15.77
C ASP A 162 -0.15 -7.66 -15.99
N GLU A 163 -1.06 -8.59 -15.68
CA GLU A 163 -2.51 -8.37 -15.78
C GLU A 163 -3.03 -7.29 -14.82
N ASP A 164 -2.32 -7.08 -13.70
CA ASP A 164 -2.65 -6.07 -12.69
C ASP A 164 -2.00 -4.70 -12.98
N GLY A 165 -1.22 -4.59 -14.07
CA GLY A 165 -0.51 -3.37 -14.45
C GLY A 165 0.81 -3.13 -13.71
N ASN A 166 1.35 -4.15 -13.00
CA ASN A 166 2.65 -4.02 -12.37
C ASN A 166 3.78 -4.07 -13.41
N GLU A 167 4.79 -3.24 -13.20
CA GLU A 167 5.94 -3.13 -14.07
C GLU A 167 7.03 -4.15 -13.71
N LEU A 168 7.34 -5.03 -14.67
CA LEU A 168 8.47 -5.95 -14.60
C LEU A 168 9.50 -5.54 -15.65
N ARG A 169 10.77 -5.72 -15.34
CA ARG A 169 11.87 -5.23 -16.16
C ARG A 169 12.76 -6.35 -16.64
N MET A 170 13.10 -6.33 -17.91
CA MET A 170 14.05 -7.25 -18.53
C MET A 170 15.24 -6.44 -19.07
N PRO A 171 16.33 -6.32 -18.28
CA PRO A 171 17.55 -5.65 -18.73
C PRO A 171 18.13 -6.32 -20.00
N ARG A 172 18.91 -5.58 -20.78
CA ARG A 172 19.49 -6.10 -22.01
C ARG A 172 20.40 -7.33 -21.80
N SER A 173 21.06 -7.41 -20.66
CA SER A 173 21.86 -8.59 -20.27
C SER A 173 21.03 -9.85 -20.06
N GLU A 174 19.74 -9.71 -19.82
CA GLU A 174 18.78 -10.79 -19.59
C GLU A 174 17.92 -11.11 -20.82
N GLN A 175 18.20 -10.43 -21.95
CA GLN A 175 17.56 -10.69 -23.24
C GLN A 175 18.44 -11.61 -24.09
N ILE A 176 17.83 -12.47 -24.87
CA ILE A 176 18.57 -13.33 -25.81
C ILE A 176 19.11 -12.45 -26.94
N PRO A 177 20.40 -12.56 -27.29
CA PRO A 177 20.96 -11.83 -28.41
C PRO A 177 20.20 -12.08 -29.71
N GLY A 178 19.83 -11.01 -30.41
CA GLY A 178 19.07 -11.10 -31.67
C GLY A 178 17.55 -11.04 -31.51
N GLU A 179 17.01 -11.14 -30.31
CA GLU A 179 15.59 -10.91 -30.07
C GLU A 179 15.27 -9.41 -30.10
N HIS A 180 14.18 -9.07 -30.74
CA HIS A 180 13.65 -7.69 -30.81
C HIS A 180 12.20 -7.69 -30.37
N PHE A 181 11.91 -6.89 -29.35
CA PHE A 181 10.58 -6.75 -28.80
C PHE A 181 9.93 -5.46 -29.30
N LYS A 182 8.67 -5.56 -29.63
CA LYS A 182 7.80 -4.42 -29.97
C LYS A 182 6.76 -4.24 -28.90
N LYS A 183 6.18 -3.05 -28.84
CA LYS A 183 5.03 -2.80 -27.96
C LYS A 183 3.89 -3.77 -28.28
N SER A 184 3.26 -4.29 -27.23
CA SER A 184 2.16 -5.28 -27.29
C SER A 184 2.60 -6.69 -27.69
N ASP A 185 3.90 -6.98 -27.80
CA ASP A 185 4.35 -8.36 -27.95
C ASP A 185 4.14 -9.15 -26.65
N SER A 186 3.67 -10.38 -26.75
CA SER A 186 3.63 -11.29 -25.59
C SER A 186 5.00 -11.89 -25.37
N VAL A 187 5.52 -11.80 -24.14
CA VAL A 187 6.83 -12.29 -23.76
C VAL A 187 6.72 -13.26 -22.60
N ARG A 188 7.36 -14.44 -22.77
CA ARG A 188 7.60 -15.39 -21.68
C ARG A 188 9.02 -15.21 -21.16
N ALA A 189 9.18 -15.09 -19.85
CA ALA A 189 10.47 -15.00 -19.18
C ALA A 189 10.37 -15.62 -17.79
N ILE A 190 11.50 -15.88 -17.14
CA ILE A 190 11.53 -16.32 -15.75
C ILE A 190 11.72 -15.12 -14.83
N ILE A 191 11.09 -15.15 -13.66
CA ILE A 191 11.33 -14.17 -12.61
C ILE A 191 12.69 -14.53 -11.98
N LYS A 192 13.71 -13.71 -12.26
CA LYS A 192 15.09 -13.97 -11.82
C LYS A 192 15.33 -13.51 -10.39
N SER A 193 14.94 -12.29 -10.10
CA SER A 193 15.11 -11.68 -8.77
C SER A 193 14.08 -10.60 -8.52
N VAL A 194 13.82 -10.37 -7.25
CA VAL A 194 12.97 -9.27 -6.77
C VAL A 194 13.76 -8.53 -5.71
N GLU A 195 13.98 -7.25 -5.93
CA GLU A 195 14.77 -6.38 -5.06
C GLU A 195 13.97 -5.15 -4.68
N MET A 196 14.21 -4.60 -3.51
CA MET A 196 13.67 -3.28 -3.14
C MET A 196 14.66 -2.19 -3.49
N LYS A 197 14.40 -1.46 -4.55
CA LYS A 197 15.23 -0.33 -4.95
C LYS A 197 14.96 0.87 -4.05
N ASN A 198 15.99 1.43 -3.43
CA ASN A 198 15.90 2.53 -2.47
C ASN A 198 14.93 2.29 -1.30
N ASN A 199 14.75 1.04 -0.88
CA ASN A 199 13.81 0.60 0.15
C ASN A 199 12.33 0.98 -0.08
N THR A 200 11.96 1.39 -1.29
CA THR A 200 10.63 1.93 -1.55
C THR A 200 9.91 1.34 -2.75
N THR A 201 10.63 0.85 -3.76
CA THR A 201 9.97 0.37 -4.99
C THR A 201 10.45 -1.04 -5.32
N PRO A 202 9.56 -2.02 -5.47
CA PRO A 202 9.94 -3.36 -5.90
C PRO A 202 10.49 -3.30 -7.32
N TYR A 203 11.65 -3.90 -7.51
CA TYR A 203 12.34 -4.03 -8.78
C TYR A 203 12.39 -5.51 -9.16
N ILE A 204 11.52 -5.90 -10.09
CA ILE A 204 11.35 -7.29 -10.50
C ILE A 204 12.10 -7.48 -11.79
N VAL A 205 13.11 -8.36 -11.76
CA VAL A 205 13.97 -8.67 -12.91
C VAL A 205 13.49 -9.95 -13.57
N LEU A 206 13.16 -9.83 -14.85
CA LEU A 206 12.87 -10.95 -15.72
C LEU A 206 14.11 -11.36 -16.51
N SER A 207 14.28 -12.66 -16.78
CA SER A 207 15.38 -13.20 -17.58
C SER A 207 14.89 -14.22 -18.59
N ARG A 208 15.51 -14.19 -19.76
CA ARG A 208 15.39 -15.21 -20.81
C ARG A 208 16.71 -15.94 -21.06
N THR A 209 17.78 -15.53 -20.38
CA THR A 209 19.15 -16.04 -20.58
C THR A 209 19.54 -17.11 -19.57
N THR A 210 18.88 -17.19 -18.42
CA THR A 210 19.20 -18.17 -17.36
C THR A 210 18.93 -19.61 -17.80
N ASP A 211 19.73 -20.54 -17.29
CA ASP A 211 19.56 -21.98 -17.58
C ASP A 211 18.21 -22.49 -17.05
N SER A 212 17.77 -22.01 -15.91
CA SER A 212 16.47 -22.33 -15.30
C SER A 212 15.27 -21.93 -16.17
N PHE A 213 15.39 -20.89 -16.99
CA PHE A 213 14.34 -20.54 -17.95
C PHE A 213 14.11 -21.65 -18.97
N LEU A 214 15.18 -22.22 -19.51
CA LEU A 214 15.07 -23.32 -20.47
C LEU A 214 14.54 -24.59 -19.79
N GLU A 215 14.99 -24.88 -18.58
CA GLU A 215 14.52 -26.04 -17.80
C GLU A 215 13.00 -25.94 -17.56
N LYS A 216 12.51 -24.78 -17.14
CA LYS A 216 11.07 -24.54 -16.93
C LYS A 216 10.25 -24.57 -18.23
N LEU A 217 10.82 -24.14 -19.35
CA LEU A 217 10.17 -24.30 -20.65
C LEU A 217 10.03 -25.78 -21.04
N PHE A 218 11.05 -26.62 -20.79
CA PHE A 218 10.93 -28.04 -21.00
C PHE A 218 9.90 -28.71 -20.09
N GLU A 219 9.83 -28.32 -18.82
CA GLU A 219 8.79 -28.81 -17.91
C GLU A 219 7.37 -28.48 -18.41
N MET A 220 7.18 -27.33 -19.06
CA MET A 220 5.88 -26.94 -19.60
C MET A 220 5.52 -27.57 -20.94
N GLU A 221 6.50 -27.76 -21.82
CA GLU A 221 6.25 -28.15 -23.22
C GLU A 221 6.44 -29.67 -23.45
N VAL A 222 7.11 -30.39 -22.54
CA VAL A 222 7.38 -31.85 -22.66
C VAL A 222 6.57 -32.59 -21.58
N PRO A 223 5.47 -33.27 -21.96
CA PRO A 223 4.61 -33.98 -21.01
C PRO A 223 5.34 -35.00 -20.14
N GLU A 224 6.32 -35.72 -20.70
CA GLU A 224 7.08 -36.74 -19.99
C GLU A 224 7.97 -36.15 -18.88
N ILE A 225 8.39 -34.89 -19.00
CA ILE A 225 9.11 -34.17 -17.96
C ILE A 225 8.12 -33.69 -16.91
N TYR A 226 6.97 -33.15 -17.33
CA TYR A 226 5.89 -32.72 -16.44
C TYR A 226 5.38 -33.92 -15.58
N ASP A 227 5.19 -35.06 -16.19
CA ASP A 227 4.75 -36.31 -15.52
C ASP A 227 5.83 -36.98 -14.68
N GLY A 228 7.06 -36.44 -14.67
CA GLY A 228 8.18 -36.95 -13.90
C GLY A 228 8.80 -38.24 -14.47
N LEU A 229 8.44 -38.66 -15.70
CA LEU A 229 9.01 -39.83 -16.37
C LEU A 229 10.45 -39.57 -16.83
N ILE A 230 10.74 -38.34 -17.18
CA ILE A 230 12.08 -37.86 -17.58
C ILE A 230 12.48 -36.71 -16.62
N THR A 231 13.71 -36.73 -16.14
CA THR A 231 14.24 -35.68 -15.26
C THR A 231 15.39 -34.97 -15.94
N VAL A 232 15.32 -33.65 -16.03
CA VAL A 232 16.41 -32.79 -16.49
C VAL A 232 17.42 -32.65 -15.34
N LYS A 233 18.63 -33.20 -15.51
CA LYS A 233 19.68 -33.17 -14.47
C LYS A 233 20.43 -31.84 -14.44
N LYS A 234 20.70 -31.28 -15.61
CA LYS A 234 21.48 -30.06 -15.76
C LYS A 234 21.25 -29.47 -17.15
N VAL A 235 21.13 -28.18 -17.20
CA VAL A 235 21.09 -27.38 -18.44
C VAL A 235 22.36 -26.53 -18.51
N VAL A 236 22.98 -26.50 -19.68
CA VAL A 236 24.06 -25.58 -20.01
C VAL A 236 23.74 -24.97 -21.36
N ARG A 237 23.71 -23.65 -21.46
CA ARG A 237 23.34 -22.99 -22.72
C ARG A 237 24.18 -21.75 -23.03
N ILE A 238 24.24 -21.46 -24.32
CA ILE A 238 24.64 -20.17 -24.86
C ILE A 238 23.34 -19.55 -25.41
N PRO A 239 22.76 -18.53 -24.74
CA PRO A 239 21.47 -18.00 -25.11
C PRO A 239 21.43 -17.54 -26.57
N GLY A 240 20.43 -18.04 -27.34
CA GLY A 240 20.26 -17.73 -28.75
C GLY A 240 21.08 -18.56 -29.72
N GLU A 241 21.98 -19.44 -29.25
CA GLU A 241 22.82 -20.29 -30.11
C GLU A 241 22.53 -21.77 -29.91
N ARG A 242 22.87 -22.32 -28.72
CA ARG A 242 22.77 -23.75 -28.44
C ARG A 242 22.60 -24.04 -26.96
N ALA A 243 22.05 -25.21 -26.67
CA ALA A 243 21.91 -25.74 -25.31
C ALA A 243 22.26 -27.25 -25.29
N LYS A 244 22.69 -27.71 -24.12
CA LYS A 244 22.95 -29.13 -23.83
C LYS A 244 22.36 -29.47 -22.48
#